data_7d32285543119f39d6b7bd7744b8f83f
#
_entry.id   7d32285543119f39d6b7bd7744b8f83f
#
_cell.length_a   1.000
_cell.length_b   1.000
_cell.length_c   1.000
_cell.angle_alpha   90.00
_cell.angle_beta   90.00
_cell.angle_gamma   90.00
#
_symmetry.space_group_name_H-M   'P 1'
#
loop_
_entity.id
_entity.type
_entity.pdbx_description
1 polymer ?
#
loop_
_entity_poly.entity_id
_entity_poly.type
_entity_poly.pdbx_seq_one_letter_code
_entity_poly.pdbx_strand_id
1 'polypeptide(L)'
;MIGVINKIEKRKNYISRKAKRLRGSLKRGERIEQIIAANIDSLYIVSSINFPRFNNRFIDRVIVAAESSHIDLKIVINKSDLDERNLIKEWELFYSNLGYKVFTTSTVNKNGIEELKKSLKGKINLFWGQSGVGKSSLLNAMYPELNFAVGEVSEASNRGRHTTVTGIMKLVDENTYIIDTPGIREIDPYGIKKEDLGHYFVEFTEYIHQCKFNTCIHEHEPGCAVVKAVEEGKISLERYESYLNLLHTIEDDMFY
;
A
#
# COMPACT_ATOMS: atom_id res chain seq x y z
N MET A 1 3.24 -15.06 -30.39
CA MET A 1 3.57 -16.37 -29.83
C MET A 1 2.46 -16.73 -28.86
N ILE A 2 1.78 -17.85 -29.04
CA ILE A 2 0.71 -18.32 -28.14
C ILE A 2 1.37 -19.29 -27.17
N GLY A 3 1.28 -19.00 -25.88
CA GLY A 3 1.79 -19.87 -24.82
C GLY A 3 0.66 -20.72 -24.23
N VAL A 4 0.99 -21.89 -23.70
CA VAL A 4 0.09 -22.78 -22.97
C VAL A 4 0.52 -22.83 -21.52
N ILE A 5 -0.45 -22.66 -20.61
CA ILE A 5 -0.20 -22.82 -19.16
C ILE A 5 -0.18 -24.31 -18.86
N ASN A 6 0.99 -24.82 -18.48
CA ASN A 6 1.18 -26.24 -18.16
C ASN A 6 0.93 -26.55 -16.68
N LYS A 7 1.19 -25.61 -15.78
CA LYS A 7 1.05 -25.79 -14.33
C LYS A 7 0.81 -24.48 -13.62
N ILE A 8 0.03 -24.51 -12.56
CA ILE A 8 -0.17 -23.39 -11.62
C ILE A 8 0.44 -23.80 -10.28
N GLU A 9 1.45 -23.06 -9.84
CA GLU A 9 2.12 -23.29 -8.56
C GLU A 9 1.31 -22.68 -7.39
N LYS A 10 1.51 -23.23 -6.17
CA LYS A 10 0.92 -22.67 -4.95
C LYS A 10 1.50 -21.27 -4.70
N ARG A 11 0.64 -20.30 -4.39
CA ARG A 11 1.07 -18.96 -4.02
C ARG A 11 1.76 -18.97 -2.67
N LYS A 12 2.86 -18.21 -2.55
CA LYS A 12 3.55 -17.98 -1.27
C LYS A 12 2.85 -16.87 -0.48
N ASN A 13 2.53 -15.79 -1.17
CA ASN A 13 1.75 -14.66 -0.68
C ASN A 13 0.99 -14.04 -1.85
N TYR A 14 0.07 -13.13 -1.53
CA TYR A 14 -0.62 -12.32 -2.54
C TYR A 14 -1.19 -11.08 -1.87
N ILE A 15 -1.42 -10.04 -2.66
CA ILE A 15 -2.17 -8.86 -2.24
C ILE A 15 -3.49 -8.82 -2.99
N SER A 16 -4.56 -8.58 -2.27
CA SER A 16 -5.92 -8.54 -2.81
C SER A 16 -6.68 -7.33 -2.31
N ARG A 17 -7.80 -7.08 -2.92
CA ARG A 17 -8.76 -6.06 -2.50
C ARG A 17 -10.18 -6.56 -2.64
N LYS A 18 -11.11 -5.90 -1.96
CA LYS A 18 -12.54 -6.07 -2.22
C LYS A 18 -12.88 -5.54 -3.63
N ALA A 19 -13.59 -6.33 -4.43
CA ALA A 19 -14.05 -5.88 -5.74
C ALA A 19 -15.00 -4.67 -5.61
N LYS A 20 -14.96 -3.76 -6.59
CA LYS A 20 -15.89 -2.61 -6.61
C LYS A 20 -17.33 -3.12 -6.71
N ARG A 21 -18.24 -2.53 -5.92
CA ARG A 21 -19.67 -2.80 -6.07
C ARG A 21 -20.13 -2.37 -7.46
N LEU A 22 -20.84 -3.24 -8.17
CA LEU A 22 -21.49 -2.89 -9.43
C LEU A 22 -22.61 -1.89 -9.15
N ARG A 23 -22.64 -0.77 -9.87
CA ARG A 23 -23.76 0.19 -9.81
C ARG A 23 -25.06 -0.55 -10.12
N GLY A 24 -26.05 -0.48 -9.22
CA GLY A 24 -27.36 -1.12 -9.37
C GLY A 24 -27.51 -2.47 -8.70
N SER A 25 -26.50 -3.02 -8.07
CA SER A 25 -26.65 -4.21 -7.24
C SER A 25 -27.31 -3.86 -5.90
N LEU A 26 -28.60 -4.14 -5.79
CA LEU A 26 -29.38 -4.03 -4.54
C LEU A 26 -29.08 -5.16 -3.53
N LYS A 27 -28.29 -6.14 -3.91
CA LYS A 27 -27.93 -7.25 -3.02
C LYS A 27 -26.81 -6.82 -2.10
N ARG A 28 -27.09 -6.75 -0.80
CA ARG A 28 -26.11 -6.90 0.29
C ARG A 28 -25.46 -8.28 0.13
N GLY A 29 -24.38 -8.37 -0.65
CA GLY A 29 -23.60 -9.57 -0.89
C GLY A 29 -22.15 -9.28 -0.58
N GLU A 30 -21.48 -10.31 -0.10
CA GLU A 30 -20.04 -10.33 0.13
C GLU A 30 -19.30 -9.84 -1.11
N ARG A 31 -18.40 -8.87 -0.95
CA ARG A 31 -17.59 -8.40 -2.07
C ARG A 31 -16.59 -9.49 -2.42
N ILE A 32 -16.54 -9.85 -3.69
CA ILE A 32 -15.61 -10.85 -4.21
C ILE A 32 -14.17 -10.36 -4.01
N GLU A 33 -13.30 -11.24 -3.57
CA GLU A 33 -11.87 -11.01 -3.51
C GLU A 33 -11.30 -10.83 -4.93
N GLN A 34 -10.56 -9.76 -5.15
CA GLN A 34 -9.81 -9.52 -6.36
C GLN A 34 -8.32 -9.53 -6.08
N ILE A 35 -7.64 -10.59 -6.48
CA ILE A 35 -6.18 -10.69 -6.37
C ILE A 35 -5.56 -9.72 -7.38
N ILE A 36 -4.61 -8.92 -6.89
CA ILE A 36 -3.90 -7.90 -7.65
C ILE A 36 -2.57 -8.45 -8.14
N ALA A 37 -1.79 -9.03 -7.23
CA ALA A 37 -0.51 -9.65 -7.52
C ALA A 37 -0.22 -10.76 -6.51
N ALA A 38 0.61 -11.73 -6.89
CA ALA A 38 1.02 -12.86 -6.05
C ALA A 38 2.52 -13.10 -6.15
N ASN A 39 3.07 -13.82 -5.15
CA ASN A 39 4.49 -14.18 -5.06
C ASN A 39 5.40 -12.92 -5.08
N ILE A 40 5.03 -11.92 -4.29
CA ILE A 40 5.71 -10.64 -4.19
C ILE A 40 6.80 -10.76 -3.14
N ASP A 41 8.03 -10.37 -3.48
CA ASP A 41 9.13 -10.33 -2.51
C ASP A 41 9.19 -8.97 -1.79
N SER A 42 8.86 -7.87 -2.48
CA SER A 42 8.83 -6.53 -1.89
C SER A 42 7.75 -5.66 -2.49
N LEU A 43 7.05 -4.91 -1.64
CA LEU A 43 6.09 -3.88 -2.01
C LEU A 43 6.69 -2.50 -1.78
N TYR A 44 6.69 -1.66 -2.81
CA TYR A 44 7.13 -0.27 -2.75
C TYR A 44 5.91 0.65 -2.84
N ILE A 45 5.60 1.33 -1.72
CA ILE A 45 4.56 2.37 -1.72
C ILE A 45 5.20 3.66 -2.18
N VAL A 46 4.76 4.19 -3.32
CA VAL A 46 5.23 5.47 -3.84
C VAL A 46 4.23 6.56 -3.48
N SER A 47 4.67 7.54 -2.72
CA SER A 47 3.96 8.79 -2.43
C SER A 47 4.83 9.97 -2.88
N SER A 48 4.25 11.15 -3.07
CA SER A 48 5.01 12.37 -3.31
C SER A 48 4.92 13.27 -2.08
N ILE A 49 5.97 14.08 -1.85
CA ILE A 49 5.92 15.06 -0.76
C ILE A 49 4.93 16.18 -1.09
N ASN A 50 4.85 16.55 -2.37
CA ASN A 50 3.93 17.56 -2.88
C ASN A 50 3.47 17.21 -4.30
N PHE A 51 2.29 17.73 -4.70
CA PHE A 51 1.67 17.55 -6.02
C PHE A 51 1.60 16.09 -6.51
N PRO A 52 0.73 15.24 -5.86
CA PRO A 52 -0.19 15.53 -4.75
C PRO A 52 0.53 15.61 -3.40
N ARG A 53 -0.13 16.21 -2.40
CA ARG A 53 0.39 16.24 -1.03
C ARG A 53 0.60 14.83 -0.48
N PHE A 54 1.59 14.68 0.38
CA PHE A 54 1.86 13.44 1.10
C PHE A 54 0.59 12.97 1.83
N ASN A 55 0.28 11.68 1.66
CA ASN A 55 -0.95 11.09 2.19
C ASN A 55 -0.61 9.87 3.08
N ASN A 56 -0.37 10.15 4.37
CA ASN A 56 -0.06 9.12 5.35
C ASN A 56 -1.20 8.08 5.47
N ARG A 57 -2.48 8.50 5.43
CA ARG A 57 -3.63 7.58 5.51
C ARG A 57 -3.65 6.55 4.37
N PHE A 58 -3.23 6.96 3.17
CA PHE A 58 -3.07 6.04 2.06
C PHE A 58 -1.92 5.06 2.31
N ILE A 59 -0.77 5.54 2.79
CA ILE A 59 0.39 4.71 3.11
C ILE A 59 0.01 3.70 4.19
N ASP A 60 -0.61 4.14 5.28
CA ASP A 60 -1.02 3.30 6.41
C ASP A 60 -1.99 2.19 5.99
N ARG A 61 -2.92 2.50 5.08
CA ARG A 61 -3.83 1.49 4.52
C ARG A 61 -3.10 0.44 3.69
N VAL A 62 -2.09 0.81 2.92
CA VAL A 62 -1.27 -0.13 2.14
C VAL A 62 -0.35 -0.93 3.08
N ILE A 63 0.16 -0.32 4.15
CA ILE A 63 0.90 -1.03 5.21
C ILE A 63 0.06 -2.18 5.76
N VAL A 64 -1.18 -1.92 6.17
CA VAL A 64 -2.09 -2.95 6.68
C VAL A 64 -2.28 -4.10 5.68
N ALA A 65 -2.44 -3.80 4.40
CA ALA A 65 -2.57 -4.83 3.37
C ALA A 65 -1.28 -5.65 3.17
N ALA A 66 -0.11 -5.03 3.32
CA ALA A 66 1.17 -5.72 3.21
C ALA A 66 1.44 -6.59 4.44
N GLU A 67 1.22 -6.05 5.65
CA GLU A 67 1.38 -6.77 6.91
C GLU A 67 0.46 -8.01 6.98
N SER A 68 -0.82 -7.85 6.61
CA SER A 68 -1.77 -8.97 6.57
C SER A 68 -1.41 -10.06 5.55
N SER A 69 -0.60 -9.71 4.56
CA SER A 69 -0.13 -10.61 3.50
C SER A 69 1.32 -11.07 3.70
N HIS A 70 1.99 -10.66 4.79
CA HIS A 70 3.40 -10.93 5.10
C HIS A 70 4.34 -10.56 3.94
N ILE A 71 4.14 -9.37 3.37
CA ILE A 71 4.95 -8.84 2.27
C ILE A 71 5.89 -7.76 2.83
N ASP A 72 7.20 -7.90 2.55
CA ASP A 72 8.21 -6.90 2.92
C ASP A 72 7.91 -5.55 2.23
N LEU A 73 7.61 -4.53 3.03
CA LEU A 73 7.14 -3.24 2.55
C LEU A 73 8.22 -2.16 2.71
N LYS A 74 8.29 -1.29 1.72
CA LYS A 74 9.16 -0.11 1.69
C LYS A 74 8.38 1.10 1.23
N ILE A 75 8.73 2.25 1.77
CA ILE A 75 8.08 3.53 1.45
C ILE A 75 9.02 4.35 0.57
N VAL A 76 8.50 4.94 -0.49
CA VAL A 76 9.23 5.84 -1.38
C VAL A 76 8.56 7.21 -1.36
N ILE A 77 9.25 8.20 -0.81
CA ILE A 77 8.82 9.60 -0.84
C ILE A 77 9.49 10.25 -2.05
N ASN A 78 8.72 10.39 -3.11
CA ASN A 78 9.18 10.95 -4.38
C ASN A 78 8.96 12.47 -4.46
N LYS A 79 9.57 13.10 -5.46
CA LYS A 79 9.56 14.55 -5.71
C LYS A 79 10.20 15.36 -4.57
N SER A 80 11.32 14.86 -4.04
CA SER A 80 12.03 15.52 -2.96
C SER A 80 12.53 16.93 -3.32
N ASP A 81 12.60 17.24 -4.60
CA ASP A 81 12.87 18.59 -5.13
C ASP A 81 11.76 19.61 -4.79
N LEU A 82 10.57 19.14 -4.38
CA LEU A 82 9.43 19.99 -4.00
C LEU A 82 9.24 20.11 -2.48
N ASP A 83 10.22 19.69 -1.69
CA ASP A 83 10.16 19.77 -0.22
C ASP A 83 10.65 21.12 0.31
N GLU A 84 9.81 22.13 0.22
CA GLU A 84 10.11 23.48 0.70
C GLU A 84 10.15 23.61 2.23
N ARG A 85 9.58 22.64 2.96
CA ARG A 85 9.36 22.71 4.42
C ARG A 85 10.17 21.71 5.23
N ASN A 86 11.07 20.94 4.60
CA ASN A 86 11.81 19.83 5.20
C ASN A 86 10.91 18.74 5.83
N LEU A 87 9.69 18.56 5.31
CA LEU A 87 8.75 17.55 5.80
C LEU A 87 9.20 16.11 5.53
N ILE A 88 10.05 15.90 4.52
CA ILE A 88 10.58 14.56 4.19
C ILE A 88 11.28 13.95 5.38
N LYS A 89 12.14 14.71 6.08
CA LYS A 89 12.88 14.22 7.26
C LYS A 89 11.94 13.78 8.39
N GLU A 90 10.84 14.51 8.58
CA GLU A 90 9.83 14.18 9.59
C GLU A 90 9.15 12.85 9.24
N TRP A 91 8.68 12.68 7.99
CA TRP A 91 8.04 11.45 7.55
C TRP A 91 9.01 10.27 7.45
N GLU A 92 10.25 10.51 7.05
CA GLU A 92 11.30 9.50 7.03
C GLU A 92 11.56 8.96 8.44
N LEU A 93 11.76 9.84 9.42
CA LEU A 93 11.94 9.46 10.81
C LEU A 93 10.69 8.75 11.37
N PHE A 94 9.50 9.28 11.04
CA PHE A 94 8.21 8.74 11.48
C PHE A 94 8.05 7.26 11.09
N TYR A 95 8.20 6.94 9.81
CA TYR A 95 8.04 5.55 9.35
C TYR A 95 9.26 4.67 9.66
N SER A 96 10.46 5.23 9.74
CA SER A 96 11.65 4.46 10.13
C SER A 96 11.58 4.02 11.60
N ASN A 97 11.02 4.83 12.49
CA ASN A 97 10.77 4.45 13.88
C ASN A 97 9.75 3.30 14.01
N LEU A 98 8.87 3.13 13.03
CA LEU A 98 7.96 1.99 12.93
C LEU A 98 8.61 0.76 12.28
N GLY A 99 9.90 0.83 11.91
CA GLY A 99 10.64 -0.28 11.31
C GLY A 99 10.59 -0.35 9.78
N TYR A 100 9.94 0.58 9.10
CA TYR A 100 9.84 0.59 7.63
C TYR A 100 11.04 1.27 6.99
N LYS A 101 11.60 0.65 5.95
CA LYS A 101 12.64 1.32 5.14
C LYS A 101 12.00 2.41 4.27
N VAL A 102 12.53 3.62 4.38
CA VAL A 102 12.09 4.77 3.61
C VAL A 102 13.17 5.15 2.59
N PHE A 103 12.77 5.42 1.36
CA PHE A 103 13.60 5.97 0.29
C PHE A 103 13.10 7.36 -0.07
N THR A 104 14.00 8.30 -0.16
CA THR A 104 13.70 9.67 -0.64
C THR A 104 14.23 9.81 -2.06
N THR A 105 13.36 10.15 -3.02
CA THR A 105 13.72 10.20 -4.44
C THR A 105 13.27 11.49 -5.13
N SER A 106 14.00 11.86 -6.17
CA SER A 106 13.57 12.85 -7.16
C SER A 106 14.07 12.45 -8.54
N THR A 107 13.18 12.46 -9.52
CA THR A 107 13.54 12.23 -10.93
C THR A 107 14.11 13.47 -11.61
N VAL A 108 13.91 14.64 -11.02
CA VAL A 108 14.41 15.94 -11.54
C VAL A 108 15.90 16.08 -11.28
N ASN A 109 16.32 15.96 -10.03
CA ASN A 109 17.74 16.06 -9.63
C ASN A 109 18.41 14.69 -9.43
N LYS A 110 17.75 13.59 -9.81
CA LYS A 110 18.24 12.20 -9.77
C LYS A 110 18.64 11.70 -8.38
N ASN A 111 18.14 12.32 -7.32
CA ASN A 111 18.42 11.93 -5.96
C ASN A 111 17.77 10.57 -5.63
N GLY A 112 18.47 9.70 -4.89
CA GLY A 112 17.95 8.42 -4.36
C GLY A 112 17.61 7.32 -5.38
N ILE A 113 17.71 7.62 -6.71
CA ILE A 113 17.31 6.69 -7.78
C ILE A 113 18.17 5.42 -7.77
N GLU A 114 19.49 5.56 -7.68
CA GLU A 114 20.42 4.41 -7.71
C GLU A 114 20.30 3.54 -6.45
N GLU A 115 20.07 4.15 -5.29
CA GLU A 115 19.85 3.40 -4.05
C GLU A 115 18.57 2.56 -4.13
N LEU A 116 17.47 3.18 -4.58
CA LEU A 116 16.20 2.49 -4.80
C LEU A 116 16.39 1.35 -5.82
N LYS A 117 17.04 1.60 -6.96
CA LYS A 117 17.31 0.58 -7.98
C LYS A 117 18.08 -0.63 -7.44
N LYS A 118 19.10 -0.39 -6.61
CA LYS A 118 19.87 -1.47 -5.97
C LYS A 118 19.01 -2.34 -5.07
N SER A 119 18.00 -1.77 -4.41
CA SER A 119 17.11 -2.51 -3.48
C SER A 119 16.15 -3.48 -4.17
N LEU A 120 15.96 -3.34 -5.50
CA LEU A 120 15.05 -4.16 -6.32
C LEU A 120 15.67 -5.48 -6.78
N LYS A 121 17.00 -5.58 -6.80
CA LYS A 121 17.74 -6.66 -7.46
C LYS A 121 17.35 -8.06 -6.97
N GLY A 122 17.13 -8.97 -7.94
CA GLY A 122 16.84 -10.38 -7.71
C GLY A 122 15.48 -10.66 -7.08
N LYS A 123 14.53 -9.72 -7.16
CA LYS A 123 13.24 -9.78 -6.49
C LYS A 123 12.08 -9.51 -7.42
N ILE A 124 10.89 -9.96 -7.02
CA ILE A 124 9.61 -9.57 -7.60
C ILE A 124 9.09 -8.38 -6.80
N ASN A 125 9.12 -7.20 -7.41
CA ASN A 125 8.83 -5.92 -6.79
C ASN A 125 7.50 -5.38 -7.27
N LEU A 126 6.56 -5.16 -6.35
CA LEU A 126 5.28 -4.51 -6.63
C LEU A 126 5.38 -3.02 -6.33
N PHE A 127 5.10 -2.17 -7.31
CA PHE A 127 5.01 -0.72 -7.14
C PHE A 127 3.57 -0.28 -7.02
N TRP A 128 3.26 0.39 -5.90
CA TRP A 128 1.93 0.90 -5.61
C TRP A 128 2.00 2.39 -5.28
N GLY A 129 1.07 3.17 -5.78
CA GLY A 129 1.01 4.60 -5.50
C GLY A 129 -0.17 5.27 -6.17
N GLN A 130 -0.61 6.38 -5.59
CA GLN A 130 -1.68 7.19 -6.14
C GLN A 130 -1.31 7.79 -7.50
N SER A 131 -2.31 8.26 -8.24
CA SER A 131 -2.06 8.96 -9.50
C SER A 131 -1.29 10.25 -9.25
N GLY A 132 -0.34 10.56 -10.14
CA GLY A 132 0.43 11.80 -10.08
C GLY A 132 1.62 11.81 -9.11
N VAL A 133 1.85 10.75 -8.32
CA VAL A 133 3.03 10.68 -7.40
C VAL A 133 4.36 10.49 -8.12
N GLY A 134 4.32 10.27 -9.44
CA GLY A 134 5.53 10.10 -10.25
C GLY A 134 6.04 8.67 -10.36
N LYS A 135 5.21 7.65 -10.09
CA LYS A 135 5.58 6.23 -10.16
C LYS A 135 6.18 5.84 -11.51
N SER A 136 5.48 6.11 -12.64
CA SER A 136 5.99 5.78 -13.98
C SER A 136 7.27 6.55 -14.33
N SER A 137 7.37 7.82 -13.94
CA SER A 137 8.59 8.61 -14.14
C SER A 137 9.78 8.03 -13.36
N LEU A 138 9.53 7.59 -12.11
CA LEU A 138 10.53 6.94 -11.27
C LEU A 138 11.00 5.61 -11.88
N LEU A 139 10.07 4.77 -12.35
CA LEU A 139 10.39 3.51 -13.02
C LEU A 139 11.19 3.73 -14.31
N ASN A 140 10.83 4.75 -15.11
CA ASN A 140 11.59 5.11 -16.32
C ASN A 140 12.97 5.71 -16.00
N ALA A 141 13.12 6.42 -14.87
CA ALA A 141 14.42 6.91 -14.44
C ALA A 141 15.37 5.77 -14.05
N MET A 142 14.85 4.68 -13.48
CA MET A 142 15.62 3.48 -13.15
C MET A 142 15.87 2.56 -14.35
N TYR A 143 14.89 2.45 -15.26
CA TYR A 143 14.88 1.51 -16.39
C TYR A 143 14.29 2.19 -17.64
N PRO A 144 15.07 3.07 -18.32
CA PRO A 144 14.59 3.86 -19.46
C PRO A 144 14.07 3.01 -20.64
N GLU A 145 14.65 1.83 -20.82
CA GLU A 145 14.33 0.87 -21.88
C GLU A 145 12.90 0.33 -21.79
N LEU A 146 12.29 0.36 -20.61
CA LEU A 146 10.94 -0.20 -20.41
C LEU A 146 9.81 0.72 -20.84
N ASN A 147 10.09 2.01 -20.96
CA ASN A 147 9.19 3.04 -21.44
C ASN A 147 7.77 2.92 -20.85
N PHE A 148 7.68 2.99 -19.52
CA PHE A 148 6.37 3.02 -18.85
C PHE A 148 5.61 4.28 -19.26
N ALA A 149 4.32 4.14 -19.55
CA ALA A 149 3.50 5.28 -19.97
C ALA A 149 3.50 6.35 -18.87
N VAL A 150 4.11 7.49 -19.15
CA VAL A 150 4.09 8.69 -18.32
C VAL A 150 3.02 9.60 -18.91
N GLY A 151 1.99 9.89 -18.18
CA GLY A 151 0.95 10.78 -18.64
C GLY A 151 -0.24 10.78 -17.71
N GLU A 152 -1.04 11.80 -17.84
CA GLU A 152 -2.33 11.95 -17.19
C GLU A 152 -3.10 10.64 -17.22
N VAL A 153 -3.72 10.33 -16.08
CA VAL A 153 -4.70 9.25 -16.00
C VAL A 153 -5.58 9.36 -17.24
N SER A 154 -5.39 8.43 -18.16
CA SER A 154 -6.06 8.45 -19.44
C SER A 154 -7.54 8.77 -19.23
N GLU A 155 -8.04 9.84 -19.84
CA GLU A 155 -9.47 10.11 -20.03
C GLU A 155 -10.20 8.94 -20.72
N ALA A 156 -9.45 7.93 -21.15
CA ALA A 156 -9.96 6.66 -21.69
C ALA A 156 -10.86 5.88 -20.70
N SER A 157 -10.93 6.24 -19.40
CA SER A 157 -11.88 5.61 -18.47
C SER A 157 -13.31 6.14 -18.59
N ASN A 158 -13.58 7.13 -19.41
CA ASN A 158 -14.95 7.67 -19.61
C ASN A 158 -15.79 6.90 -20.64
N ARG A 159 -15.24 5.87 -21.28
CA ARG A 159 -16.02 4.96 -22.10
C ARG A 159 -16.27 3.68 -21.33
N GLY A 160 -17.52 3.45 -20.91
CA GLY A 160 -18.08 2.35 -20.14
C GLY A 160 -17.76 0.93 -20.64
N ARG A 161 -16.48 0.56 -20.67
CA ARG A 161 -16.01 -0.80 -20.83
C ARG A 161 -15.23 -1.19 -19.57
N HIS A 162 -15.60 -2.28 -18.96
CA HIS A 162 -14.91 -2.94 -17.86
C HIS A 162 -13.44 -3.18 -18.25
N THR A 163 -12.57 -2.20 -18.02
CA THR A 163 -11.14 -2.41 -18.14
C THR A 163 -10.72 -3.00 -16.81
N THR A 164 -10.59 -4.31 -16.77
CA THR A 164 -9.89 -5.01 -15.71
C THR A 164 -8.48 -4.43 -15.70
N VAL A 165 -8.15 -3.66 -14.67
CA VAL A 165 -6.80 -3.13 -14.47
C VAL A 165 -5.92 -4.32 -14.06
N THR A 166 -5.32 -4.96 -15.05
CA THR A 166 -4.34 -6.02 -14.85
C THR A 166 -2.98 -5.39 -14.56
N GLY A 167 -2.35 -5.79 -13.46
CA GLY A 167 -0.96 -5.45 -13.21
C GLY A 167 -0.08 -5.98 -14.35
N ILE A 168 0.87 -5.18 -14.82
CA ILE A 168 1.82 -5.59 -15.85
C ILE A 168 3.13 -5.95 -15.15
N MET A 169 3.54 -7.21 -15.29
CA MET A 169 4.84 -7.68 -14.80
C MET A 169 5.87 -7.57 -15.92
N LYS A 170 7.01 -6.92 -15.65
CA LYS A 170 8.13 -6.78 -16.56
C LYS A 170 9.42 -7.29 -15.92
N LEU A 171 10.19 -8.09 -16.67
CA LEU A 171 11.58 -8.41 -16.34
C LEU A 171 12.44 -7.17 -16.68
N VAL A 172 13.19 -6.66 -15.70
CA VAL A 172 13.95 -5.42 -15.83
C VAL A 172 15.46 -5.62 -15.75
N ASP A 173 15.90 -6.72 -15.14
CA ASP A 173 17.30 -7.13 -15.01
C ASP A 173 17.31 -8.63 -14.66
N GLU A 174 18.49 -9.27 -14.55
CA GLU A 174 18.61 -10.69 -14.17
C GLU A 174 17.77 -10.99 -12.91
N ASN A 175 16.73 -11.82 -13.06
CA ASN A 175 15.81 -12.22 -11.99
C ASN A 175 15.14 -11.06 -11.22
N THR A 176 15.12 -9.85 -11.79
CA THR A 176 14.46 -8.67 -11.20
C THR A 176 13.20 -8.34 -11.97
N TYR A 177 12.08 -8.39 -11.29
CA TYR A 177 10.76 -8.13 -11.89
C TYR A 177 10.11 -6.92 -11.24
N ILE A 178 9.43 -6.14 -12.04
CA ILE A 178 8.58 -5.04 -11.57
C ILE A 178 7.14 -5.33 -11.98
N ILE A 179 6.25 -5.26 -11.01
CA ILE A 179 4.80 -5.26 -11.22
C ILE A 179 4.31 -3.82 -11.04
N ASP A 180 3.83 -3.21 -12.12
CA ASP A 180 3.15 -1.92 -12.06
C ASP A 180 1.64 -2.13 -11.98
N THR A 181 0.98 -1.40 -11.09
CA THR A 181 -0.46 -1.45 -10.89
C THR A 181 -1.11 -0.15 -11.31
N PRO A 182 -1.27 0.12 -12.63
CA PRO A 182 -1.87 1.35 -13.09
C PRO A 182 -3.34 1.43 -12.64
N GLY A 183 -3.76 2.59 -12.15
CA GLY A 183 -5.18 2.88 -11.86
C GLY A 183 -5.75 2.27 -10.57
N ILE A 184 -4.96 1.60 -9.73
CA ILE A 184 -5.42 1.19 -8.41
C ILE A 184 -5.26 2.37 -7.45
N ARG A 185 -6.34 3.14 -7.31
CA ARG A 185 -6.35 4.37 -6.49
C ARG A 185 -6.59 4.09 -5.02
N GLU A 186 -7.34 3.04 -4.72
CA GLU A 186 -7.74 2.68 -3.37
C GLU A 186 -7.52 1.19 -3.15
N ILE A 187 -6.98 0.86 -2.01
CA ILE A 187 -6.95 -0.50 -1.50
C ILE A 187 -7.99 -0.60 -0.39
N ASP A 188 -8.90 -1.53 -0.55
CA ASP A 188 -9.84 -1.94 0.48
C ASP A 188 -9.43 -3.38 0.81
N PRO A 189 -8.62 -3.60 1.88
CA PRO A 189 -8.07 -4.92 2.17
C PRO A 189 -9.19 -5.94 2.35
N TYR A 190 -9.03 -7.11 1.71
CA TYR A 190 -9.98 -8.19 1.81
C TYR A 190 -9.67 -9.07 3.01
N GLY A 191 -10.71 -9.56 3.70
CA GLY A 191 -10.59 -10.56 4.76
C GLY A 191 -10.08 -10.05 6.11
N ILE A 192 -9.89 -8.73 6.27
CA ILE A 192 -9.51 -8.16 7.56
C ILE A 192 -10.78 -7.87 8.37
N LYS A 193 -10.86 -8.43 9.58
CA LYS A 193 -11.91 -8.13 10.54
C LYS A 193 -11.51 -6.96 11.44
N LYS A 194 -12.50 -6.34 12.09
CA LYS A 194 -12.26 -5.23 13.01
C LYS A 194 -11.36 -5.63 14.17
N GLU A 195 -11.57 -6.83 14.71
CA GLU A 195 -10.80 -7.35 15.83
C GLU A 195 -9.34 -7.64 15.45
N ASP A 196 -9.07 -7.95 14.18
CA ASP A 196 -7.74 -8.28 13.68
C ASP A 196 -6.95 -7.04 13.25
N LEU A 197 -7.63 -5.90 12.97
CA LEU A 197 -7.00 -4.72 12.37
C LEU A 197 -5.84 -4.19 13.21
N GLY A 198 -5.98 -4.18 14.55
CA GLY A 198 -4.95 -3.69 15.46
C GLY A 198 -3.63 -4.45 15.34
N HIS A 199 -3.66 -5.74 14.99
CA HIS A 199 -2.45 -6.55 14.82
C HIS A 199 -1.60 -6.15 13.61
N TYR A 200 -2.14 -5.41 12.66
CA TYR A 200 -1.44 -4.90 11.48
C TYR A 200 -0.90 -3.46 11.65
N PHE A 201 -1.10 -2.89 12.84
CA PHE A 201 -0.42 -1.68 13.29
C PHE A 201 0.71 -2.09 14.22
N VAL A 202 1.94 -2.13 13.68
CA VAL A 202 3.10 -2.73 14.37
C VAL A 202 3.34 -2.15 15.75
N GLU A 203 3.08 -0.86 15.93
CA GLU A 203 3.21 -0.13 17.19
C GLU A 203 2.13 -0.49 18.21
N PHE A 204 1.02 -1.11 17.80
CA PHE A 204 -0.03 -1.56 18.72
C PHE A 204 0.32 -2.90 19.38
N THR A 205 1.18 -3.70 18.76
CA THR A 205 1.50 -5.08 19.18
C THR A 205 2.03 -5.16 20.60
N GLU A 206 2.74 -4.13 21.05
CA GLU A 206 3.25 -4.03 22.43
C GLU A 206 2.12 -3.88 23.47
N TYR A 207 0.97 -3.29 23.09
CA TYR A 207 -0.11 -2.91 24.00
C TYR A 207 -1.35 -3.80 23.90
N ILE A 208 -1.59 -4.46 22.77
CA ILE A 208 -2.81 -5.25 22.51
C ILE A 208 -3.06 -6.27 23.63
N HIS A 209 -2.03 -6.99 24.07
CA HIS A 209 -2.14 -8.02 25.12
C HIS A 209 -2.42 -7.47 26.52
N GLN A 210 -2.34 -6.15 26.70
CA GLN A 210 -2.60 -5.46 27.97
C GLN A 210 -4.04 -4.91 28.03
N CYS A 211 -4.82 -5.04 26.96
CA CYS A 211 -6.22 -4.62 26.96
C CYS A 211 -7.06 -5.51 27.86
N LYS A 212 -8.07 -4.91 28.50
CA LYS A 212 -9.00 -5.64 29.38
C LYS A 212 -9.81 -6.72 28.65
N PHE A 213 -10.10 -6.52 27.37
CA PHE A 213 -10.92 -7.42 26.55
C PHE A 213 -10.12 -8.00 25.38
N ASN A 214 -10.21 -9.29 25.16
CA ASN A 214 -9.52 -9.99 24.07
C ASN A 214 -10.03 -9.59 22.66
N THR A 215 -11.26 -9.10 22.59
CA THR A 215 -11.91 -8.64 21.33
C THR A 215 -11.93 -7.11 21.23
N CYS A 216 -10.97 -6.46 21.90
CA CYS A 216 -10.87 -5.00 21.89
C CYS A 216 -10.58 -4.50 20.49
N ILE A 217 -11.41 -3.59 19.99
CA ILE A 217 -11.19 -2.90 18.71
C ILE A 217 -10.51 -1.54 18.90
N HIS A 218 -10.03 -1.24 20.10
CA HIS A 218 -9.22 -0.07 20.45
C HIS A 218 -9.87 1.28 20.11
N GLU A 219 -11.18 1.40 20.22
CA GLU A 219 -11.93 2.63 19.93
C GLU A 219 -12.59 3.23 21.18
N HIS A 220 -13.43 2.46 21.87
CA HIS A 220 -14.24 2.94 22.99
C HIS A 220 -14.17 2.06 24.24
N GLU A 221 -13.46 0.96 24.18
CA GLU A 221 -13.47 -0.02 25.27
C GLU A 221 -12.78 0.50 26.53
N PRO A 222 -13.45 0.41 27.67
CA PRO A 222 -12.86 0.83 28.93
C PRO A 222 -11.68 -0.08 29.29
N GLY A 223 -10.54 0.53 29.62
CA GLY A 223 -9.31 -0.20 29.93
C GLY A 223 -8.56 -0.69 28.69
N CYS A 224 -8.74 -0.01 27.55
CA CYS A 224 -7.94 -0.23 26.36
C CYS A 224 -6.53 0.31 26.55
N ALA A 225 -5.51 -0.57 26.48
CA ALA A 225 -4.12 -0.19 26.63
C ALA A 225 -3.57 0.58 25.42
N VAL A 226 -4.10 0.33 24.22
CA VAL A 226 -3.73 1.08 23.01
C VAL A 226 -4.19 2.53 23.11
N VAL A 227 -5.46 2.79 23.48
CA VAL A 227 -5.96 4.16 23.68
C VAL A 227 -5.14 4.89 24.73
N LYS A 228 -4.83 4.22 25.86
CA LYS A 228 -3.97 4.79 26.89
C LYS A 228 -2.57 5.12 26.36
N ALA A 229 -1.98 4.27 25.53
CA ALA A 229 -0.67 4.52 24.92
C ALA A 229 -0.70 5.73 23.97
N VAL A 230 -1.81 5.96 23.27
CA VAL A 230 -2.02 7.18 22.46
C VAL A 230 -2.10 8.42 23.36
N GLU A 231 -2.89 8.37 24.45
CA GLU A 231 -3.01 9.47 25.41
C GLU A 231 -1.67 9.82 26.07
N GLU A 232 -0.81 8.82 26.31
CA GLU A 232 0.54 8.98 26.86
C GLU A 232 1.60 9.40 25.80
N GLY A 233 1.20 9.56 24.53
CA GLY A 233 2.10 9.93 23.42
C GLY A 233 3.09 8.83 23.00
N LYS A 234 2.88 7.58 23.42
CA LYS A 234 3.69 6.40 23.03
C LYS A 234 3.33 5.88 21.64
N ILE A 235 2.08 6.05 21.27
CA ILE A 235 1.57 5.82 19.91
C ILE A 235 1.20 7.18 19.33
N SER A 236 1.62 7.43 18.08
CA SER A 236 1.32 8.69 17.39
C SER A 236 -0.19 8.84 17.16
N LEU A 237 -0.69 10.05 17.36
CA LEU A 237 -2.08 10.38 17.09
C LEU A 237 -2.42 10.22 15.60
N GLU A 238 -1.51 10.57 14.69
CA GLU A 238 -1.68 10.43 13.25
C GLU A 238 -1.90 8.97 12.84
N ARG A 239 -1.16 8.03 13.48
CA ARG A 239 -1.34 6.59 13.23
C ARG A 239 -2.65 6.09 13.81
N TYR A 240 -2.99 6.53 15.01
CA TYR A 240 -4.27 6.16 15.62
C TYR A 240 -5.47 6.68 14.84
N GLU A 241 -5.41 7.93 14.31
CA GLU A 241 -6.42 8.45 13.40
C GLU A 241 -6.51 7.64 12.09
N SER A 242 -5.37 7.21 11.53
CA SER A 242 -5.36 6.33 10.37
C SER A 242 -6.01 4.98 10.69
N TYR A 243 -5.75 4.43 11.87
CA TYR A 243 -6.37 3.21 12.37
C TYR A 243 -7.89 3.35 12.44
N LEU A 244 -8.41 4.38 13.12
CA LEU A 244 -9.85 4.61 13.26
C LEU A 244 -10.53 4.81 11.90
N ASN A 245 -9.89 5.59 11.01
CA ASN A 245 -10.41 5.77 9.65
C ASN A 245 -10.50 4.44 8.89
N LEU A 246 -9.56 3.53 9.07
CA LEU A 246 -9.59 2.23 8.43
C LEU A 246 -10.62 1.31 9.07
N LEU A 247 -10.69 1.28 10.42
CA LEU A 247 -11.65 0.51 11.21
C LEU A 247 -13.09 0.78 10.76
N HIS A 248 -13.44 2.06 10.56
CA HIS A 248 -14.77 2.47 10.13
C HIS A 248 -15.09 2.11 8.66
N THR A 249 -14.08 1.74 7.85
CA THR A 249 -14.31 1.24 6.49
C THR A 249 -14.51 -0.26 6.42
N ILE A 250 -14.16 -0.99 7.49
CA ILE A 250 -14.38 -2.44 7.56
C ILE A 250 -15.88 -2.68 7.77
N GLU A 251 -16.49 -3.29 6.77
CA GLU A 251 -17.89 -3.70 6.84
C GLU A 251 -18.00 -4.88 7.82
N ASP A 252 -18.96 -4.82 8.72
CA ASP A 252 -19.34 -5.99 9.51
C ASP A 252 -19.92 -7.01 8.54
N ASP A 253 -19.21 -8.10 8.34
CA ASP A 253 -19.75 -9.25 7.61
C ASP A 253 -20.90 -9.79 8.47
N MET A 254 -22.12 -9.34 8.17
CA MET A 254 -23.30 -9.92 8.77
C MET A 254 -23.48 -11.32 8.17
N PHE A 255 -22.92 -12.30 8.84
CA PHE A 255 -23.28 -13.70 8.62
C PHE A 255 -24.73 -13.86 9.12
N TYR A 256 -25.64 -14.09 8.20
CA TYR A 256 -26.94 -14.68 8.46
C TYR A 256 -26.96 -16.10 7.90
#